data_c7ac53d1018a545e513b06d48f2bbbc3
#
_entry.id   c7ac53d1018a545e513b06d48f2bbbc3
#
_cell.length_a   1.000
_cell.length_b   1.000
_cell.length_c   1.000
_cell.angle_alpha   90.00
_cell.angle_beta   90.00
_cell.angle_gamma   90.00
#
_symmetry.space_group_name_H-M   'P 1'
#
loop_
_entity.id
_entity.type
_entity.pdbx_description
1 polymer ?
#
loop_
_entity_poly.entity_id
_entity_poly.type
_entity_poly.pdbx_seq_one_letter_code
_entity_poly.pdbx_strand_id
1 'polypeptide(L)'
;ASLRGGQAKKKQRIERQNKIFLESRSKIKSISEYELFLIGICLYWAEGTKEKEYHPGSQTALSNMDPKIIITFLKWLEKICKIPKNMIGFEMTLHKTHRKRLNEVKRFWSKTTGFPIRNFSKVYFKRNRIKKTNRKNTEEKYYGVLKIKIRRSSDLVRRIKSWSDRIFEEVSK
;
A
#
# COMPACT_ATOMS: atom_id res chain seq x y z
N ALA A 1 -22.68 33.52 -16.59
CA ALA A 1 -22.14 33.84 -15.23
C ALA A 1 -21.61 32.61 -14.47
N SER A 2 -22.28 31.47 -14.54
CA SER A 2 -21.96 30.25 -13.79
C SER A 2 -20.60 29.59 -14.18
N LEU A 3 -20.25 29.57 -15.46
CA LEU A 3 -19.02 28.98 -15.97
C LEU A 3 -17.76 29.76 -15.52
N ARG A 4 -17.78 31.10 -15.53
CA ARG A 4 -16.67 31.95 -15.05
C ARG A 4 -16.43 31.77 -13.55
N GLY A 5 -17.51 31.71 -12.74
CA GLY A 5 -17.39 31.42 -11.31
C GLY A 5 -16.82 30.06 -11.00
N GLY A 6 -17.16 29.03 -11.77
CA GLY A 6 -16.59 27.70 -11.66
C GLY A 6 -15.08 27.65 -11.98
N GLN A 7 -14.64 28.37 -13.02
CA GLN A 7 -13.24 28.45 -13.39
C GLN A 7 -12.41 29.22 -12.34
N ALA A 8 -12.93 30.33 -11.79
CA ALA A 8 -12.26 31.06 -10.72
C ALA A 8 -12.07 30.20 -9.46
N LYS A 9 -13.10 29.50 -9.01
CA LYS A 9 -13.03 28.55 -7.88
C LYS A 9 -12.03 27.42 -8.14
N LYS A 10 -11.99 26.89 -9.37
CA LYS A 10 -11.01 25.85 -9.75
C LYS A 10 -9.58 26.38 -9.67
N LYS A 11 -9.30 27.61 -10.16
CA LYS A 11 -7.99 28.27 -10.10
C LYS A 11 -7.55 28.45 -8.65
N GLN A 12 -8.38 29.07 -7.81
CA GLN A 12 -8.10 29.26 -6.38
C GLN A 12 -7.78 27.94 -5.66
N ARG A 13 -8.54 26.87 -5.96
CA ARG A 13 -8.26 25.55 -5.38
C ARG A 13 -6.89 25.03 -5.77
N ILE A 14 -6.50 25.16 -7.04
CA ILE A 14 -5.18 24.70 -7.54
C ILE A 14 -4.06 25.50 -6.87
N GLU A 15 -4.19 26.82 -6.79
CA GLU A 15 -3.20 27.69 -6.13
C GLU A 15 -3.04 27.30 -4.65
N ARG A 16 -4.15 27.09 -3.94
CA ARG A 16 -4.16 26.64 -2.54
C ARG A 16 -3.51 25.25 -2.38
N GLN A 17 -3.80 24.32 -3.29
CA GLN A 17 -3.17 23.01 -3.29
C GLN A 17 -1.66 23.09 -3.50
N ASN A 18 -1.20 23.94 -4.41
CA ASN A 18 0.23 24.15 -4.64
C ASN A 18 0.94 24.75 -3.43
N LYS A 19 0.33 25.73 -2.77
CA LYS A 19 0.85 26.31 -1.52
C LYS A 19 1.01 25.24 -0.44
N ILE A 20 -0.04 24.47 -0.17
CA ILE A 20 -0.03 23.37 0.81
C ILE A 20 1.05 22.33 0.45
N PHE A 21 1.21 22.02 -0.83
CA PHE A 21 2.25 21.08 -1.29
C PHE A 21 3.67 21.61 -1.00
N LEU A 22 3.93 22.89 -1.24
CA LEU A 22 5.23 23.50 -0.94
C LEU A 22 5.50 23.55 0.57
N GLU A 23 4.51 23.91 1.37
CA GLU A 23 4.59 23.88 2.84
C GLU A 23 4.87 22.46 3.36
N SER A 24 4.24 21.43 2.79
CA SER A 24 4.47 20.04 3.15
C SER A 24 5.91 19.60 2.87
N ARG A 25 6.51 20.05 1.78
CA ARG A 25 7.90 19.75 1.44
C ARG A 25 8.90 20.41 2.40
N SER A 26 8.57 21.57 2.93
CA SER A 26 9.42 22.23 3.94
C SER A 26 9.37 21.53 5.30
N LYS A 27 8.22 20.92 5.65
CA LYS A 27 8.04 20.18 6.91
C LYS A 27 8.69 18.78 6.88
N ILE A 28 8.57 18.07 5.75
CA ILE A 28 9.08 16.69 5.61
C ILE A 28 10.27 16.71 4.66
N LYS A 29 11.46 16.93 5.19
CA LYS A 29 12.71 17.00 4.41
C LYS A 29 13.31 15.62 4.16
N SER A 30 13.27 14.75 5.17
CA SER A 30 13.80 13.38 5.12
C SER A 30 13.00 12.50 6.07
N ILE A 31 13.16 11.21 5.94
CA ILE A 31 12.60 10.20 6.86
C ILE A 31 13.77 9.42 7.44
N SER A 32 13.94 9.49 8.75
CA SER A 32 14.93 8.71 9.51
C SER A 32 14.54 7.22 9.56
N GLU A 33 15.46 6.35 9.97
CA GLU A 33 15.17 4.93 10.19
C GLU A 33 14.14 4.72 11.30
N TYR A 34 14.17 5.53 12.34
CA TYR A 34 13.19 5.46 13.43
C TYR A 34 11.79 5.88 12.97
N GLU A 35 11.68 6.97 12.21
CA GLU A 35 10.40 7.36 11.61
C GLU A 35 9.87 6.29 10.65
N LEU A 36 10.75 5.70 9.83
CA LEU A 36 10.36 4.61 8.95
C LEU A 36 9.90 3.38 9.76
N PHE A 37 10.56 3.08 10.90
CA PHE A 37 10.15 2.02 11.80
C PHE A 37 8.71 2.23 12.29
N LEU A 38 8.38 3.41 12.81
CA LEU A 38 7.04 3.74 13.28
C LEU A 38 6.00 3.72 12.15
N ILE A 39 6.33 4.30 10.99
CA ILE A 39 5.46 4.31 9.80
C ILE A 39 5.10 2.88 9.40
N GLY A 40 6.08 1.97 9.37
CA GLY A 40 5.85 0.58 8.98
C GLY A 40 4.96 -0.18 9.96
N ILE A 41 5.11 0.05 11.28
CA ILE A 41 4.24 -0.53 12.30
C ILE A 41 2.80 -0.03 12.12
N CYS A 42 2.60 1.29 12.03
CA CYS A 42 1.28 1.87 11.83
C CYS A 42 0.63 1.39 10.53
N LEU A 43 1.40 1.31 9.45
CA LEU A 43 0.93 0.83 8.16
C LEU A 43 0.48 -0.64 8.24
N TYR A 44 1.27 -1.49 8.89
CA TYR A 44 0.90 -2.90 9.08
C TYR A 44 -0.29 -3.04 10.04
N TRP A 45 -0.36 -2.22 11.07
CA TRP A 45 -1.50 -2.21 11.98
C TRP A 45 -2.80 -1.86 11.26
N ALA A 46 -2.78 -0.91 10.33
CA ALA A 46 -3.95 -0.53 9.54
C ALA A 46 -4.33 -1.58 8.47
N GLU A 47 -3.37 -2.05 7.68
CA GLU A 47 -3.60 -2.80 6.43
C GLU A 47 -3.06 -4.24 6.46
N GLY A 48 -2.31 -4.61 7.48
CA GLY A 48 -1.65 -5.92 7.58
C GLY A 48 -2.56 -7.04 8.08
N THR A 49 -2.16 -8.27 7.79
CA THR A 49 -2.82 -9.47 8.30
C THR A 49 -2.52 -9.64 9.79
N LYS A 50 -3.56 -9.88 10.60
CA LYS A 50 -3.44 -10.16 12.03
C LYS A 50 -3.49 -11.66 12.29
N GLU A 51 -2.73 -12.12 13.26
CA GLU A 51 -2.87 -13.48 13.78
C GLU A 51 -4.17 -13.59 14.56
N LYS A 52 -4.89 -14.69 14.34
CA LYS A 52 -6.12 -14.97 15.05
C LYS A 52 -5.83 -16.04 16.10
N GLU A 53 -6.37 -15.89 17.30
CA GLU A 53 -6.16 -16.82 18.42
C GLU A 53 -6.52 -18.27 18.05
N TYR A 54 -7.63 -18.44 17.33
CA TYR A 54 -8.10 -19.75 16.87
C TYR A 54 -7.38 -20.28 15.61
N HIS A 55 -6.46 -19.51 15.03
CA HIS A 55 -5.68 -19.91 13.86
C HIS A 55 -4.27 -19.27 13.91
N PRO A 56 -3.41 -19.78 14.81
CA PRO A 56 -2.06 -19.27 14.98
C PRO A 56 -1.17 -19.60 13.75
N GLY A 57 -0.06 -18.90 13.63
CA GLY A 57 0.91 -19.13 12.56
C GLY A 57 0.67 -18.31 11.29
N SER A 58 -0.10 -17.23 11.38
CA SER A 58 -0.30 -16.29 10.26
C SER A 58 1.03 -15.73 9.77
N GLN A 59 1.20 -15.69 8.44
CA GLN A 59 2.36 -15.04 7.83
C GLN A 59 2.12 -13.53 7.71
N THR A 60 3.20 -12.78 7.86
CA THR A 60 3.16 -11.32 7.62
C THR A 60 2.73 -11.04 6.19
N ALA A 61 1.63 -10.32 6.03
CA ALA A 61 1.15 -9.93 4.71
C ALA A 61 0.43 -8.57 4.78
N LEU A 62 0.54 -7.81 3.70
CA LEU A 62 -0.16 -6.54 3.52
C LEU A 62 -0.73 -6.47 2.11
N SER A 63 -1.99 -6.01 1.98
CA SER A 63 -2.69 -5.91 0.69
C SER A 63 -3.13 -4.48 0.46
N ASN A 64 -2.71 -3.88 -0.64
CA ASN A 64 -3.18 -2.55 -1.01
C ASN A 64 -3.19 -2.36 -2.54
N MET A 65 -3.95 -1.36 -3.01
CA MET A 65 -3.95 -0.94 -4.41
C MET A 65 -3.10 0.30 -4.66
N ASP A 66 -2.73 1.02 -3.60
CA ASP A 66 -1.89 2.23 -3.72
C ASP A 66 -0.41 1.82 -3.82
N PRO A 67 0.25 2.16 -4.95
CA PRO A 67 1.67 1.88 -5.12
C PRO A 67 2.57 2.50 -4.06
N LYS A 68 2.20 3.65 -3.50
CA LYS A 68 2.98 4.33 -2.46
C LYS A 68 3.01 3.51 -1.17
N ILE A 69 1.87 2.96 -0.76
CA ILE A 69 1.76 2.08 0.40
C ILE A 69 2.61 0.82 0.19
N ILE A 70 2.51 0.20 -0.99
CA ILE A 70 3.29 -0.99 -1.36
C ILE A 70 4.81 -0.71 -1.29
N ILE A 71 5.27 0.39 -1.90
CA ILE A 71 6.70 0.77 -1.89
C ILE A 71 7.18 1.05 -0.47
N THR A 72 6.40 1.79 0.32
CA THR A 72 6.76 2.13 1.71
C THR A 72 6.91 0.87 2.54
N PHE A 73 5.97 -0.08 2.43
CA PHE A 73 6.03 -1.34 3.16
C PHE A 73 7.22 -2.21 2.72
N LEU A 74 7.54 -2.28 1.41
CA LEU A 74 8.72 -2.99 0.92
C LEU A 74 10.02 -2.38 1.46
N LYS A 75 10.14 -1.06 1.47
CA LYS A 75 11.31 -0.37 2.05
C LYS A 75 11.43 -0.63 3.55
N TRP A 76 10.32 -0.65 4.27
CA TRP A 76 10.31 -1.00 5.69
C TRP A 76 10.77 -2.43 5.94
N LEU A 77 10.27 -3.40 5.16
CA LEU A 77 10.71 -4.79 5.25
C LEU A 77 12.22 -4.95 4.98
N GLU A 78 12.74 -4.24 3.97
CA GLU A 78 14.15 -4.31 3.59
C GLU A 78 15.04 -3.61 4.61
N LYS A 79 14.73 -2.35 4.95
CA LYS A 79 15.62 -1.51 5.76
C LYS A 79 15.50 -1.78 7.25
N ILE A 80 14.30 -1.99 7.76
CA ILE A 80 14.03 -2.14 9.19
C ILE A 80 14.01 -3.60 9.60
N CYS A 81 13.18 -4.41 8.93
CA CYS A 81 13.03 -5.83 9.27
C CYS A 81 14.14 -6.71 8.70
N LYS A 82 15.00 -6.17 7.83
CA LYS A 82 16.10 -6.89 7.15
C LYS A 82 15.63 -8.18 6.44
N ILE A 83 14.42 -8.14 5.86
CA ILE A 83 13.85 -9.30 5.17
C ILE A 83 14.49 -9.48 3.80
N PRO A 84 15.10 -10.65 3.51
CA PRO A 84 15.68 -10.92 2.21
C PRO A 84 14.63 -10.95 1.09
N LYS A 85 14.98 -10.45 -0.09
CA LYS A 85 14.05 -10.38 -1.25
C LYS A 85 13.45 -11.73 -1.65
N ASN A 86 14.21 -12.83 -1.49
CA ASN A 86 13.73 -14.17 -1.79
C ASN A 86 12.65 -14.69 -0.82
N MET A 87 12.47 -14.05 0.34
CA MET A 87 11.39 -14.37 1.29
C MET A 87 10.08 -13.65 0.94
N ILE A 88 10.12 -12.66 0.04
CA ILE A 88 8.98 -11.84 -0.34
C ILE A 88 8.26 -12.48 -1.54
N GLY A 89 6.98 -12.76 -1.37
CA GLY A 89 6.09 -13.22 -2.43
C GLY A 89 4.98 -12.21 -2.74
N PHE A 90 4.41 -12.32 -3.92
CA PHE A 90 3.33 -11.45 -4.37
C PHE A 90 2.12 -12.25 -4.83
N GLU A 91 0.93 -11.75 -4.49
CA GLU A 91 -0.34 -12.24 -4.98
C GLU A 91 -1.14 -11.05 -5.49
N MET A 92 -1.69 -11.15 -6.70
CA MET A 92 -2.50 -10.09 -7.29
C MET A 92 -3.97 -10.46 -7.31
N THR A 93 -4.84 -9.53 -6.99
CA THR A 93 -6.28 -9.69 -7.15
C THR A 93 -6.81 -8.64 -8.12
N LEU A 94 -7.43 -9.11 -9.21
CA LEU A 94 -8.00 -8.29 -10.27
C LEU A 94 -9.49 -8.58 -10.43
N HIS A 95 -10.24 -7.60 -10.94
CA HIS A 95 -11.59 -7.88 -11.42
C HIS A 95 -11.53 -8.61 -12.77
N LYS A 96 -12.44 -9.56 -13.02
CA LYS A 96 -12.45 -10.42 -14.23
C LYS A 96 -12.46 -9.63 -15.55
N THR A 97 -13.08 -8.45 -15.57
CA THR A 97 -13.11 -7.55 -16.75
C THR A 97 -11.72 -7.09 -17.20
N HIS A 98 -10.74 -7.05 -16.28
CA HIS A 98 -9.36 -6.64 -16.59
C HIS A 98 -8.43 -7.80 -16.97
N ARG A 99 -8.99 -9.01 -17.22
CA ARG A 99 -8.18 -10.18 -17.57
C ARG A 99 -7.30 -9.95 -18.80
N LYS A 100 -7.81 -9.23 -19.81
CA LYS A 100 -7.05 -8.88 -21.03
C LYS A 100 -5.84 -8.00 -20.74
N ARG A 101 -5.86 -7.20 -19.67
CA ARG A 101 -4.78 -6.31 -19.25
C ARG A 101 -3.77 -6.95 -18.26
N LEU A 102 -3.85 -8.25 -18.03
CA LEU A 102 -3.02 -8.93 -17.03
C LEU A 102 -1.52 -8.66 -17.19
N ASN A 103 -1.00 -8.73 -18.42
CA ASN A 103 0.42 -8.51 -18.69
C ASN A 103 0.85 -7.05 -18.43
N GLU A 104 -0.02 -6.08 -18.70
CA GLU A 104 0.19 -4.67 -18.38
C GLU A 104 0.26 -4.46 -16.86
N VAL A 105 -0.68 -5.07 -16.12
CA VAL A 105 -0.72 -5.00 -14.66
C VAL A 105 0.52 -5.64 -14.03
N LYS A 106 0.99 -6.77 -14.54
CA LYS A 106 2.25 -7.41 -14.10
C LYS A 106 3.46 -6.49 -14.33
N ARG A 107 3.55 -5.87 -15.50
CA ARG A 107 4.62 -4.90 -15.82
C ARG A 107 4.58 -3.69 -14.91
N PHE A 108 3.38 -3.15 -14.66
CA PHE A 108 3.19 -2.04 -13.72
C PHE A 108 3.75 -2.37 -12.33
N TRP A 109 3.33 -3.49 -11.73
CA TRP A 109 3.80 -3.88 -10.40
C TRP A 109 5.28 -4.26 -10.38
N SER A 110 5.78 -4.89 -11.42
CA SER A 110 7.21 -5.18 -11.57
C SER A 110 8.04 -3.88 -11.57
N LYS A 111 7.66 -2.89 -12.38
CA LYS A 111 8.31 -1.58 -12.43
C LYS A 111 8.19 -0.83 -11.09
N THR A 112 7.02 -0.87 -10.47
CA THR A 112 6.72 -0.18 -9.21
C THR A 112 7.54 -0.72 -8.04
N THR A 113 7.67 -2.04 -7.95
CA THR A 113 8.31 -2.71 -6.80
C THR A 113 9.80 -3.00 -7.01
N GLY A 114 10.27 -2.96 -8.25
CA GLY A 114 11.63 -3.38 -8.62
C GLY A 114 11.85 -4.90 -8.63
N PHE A 115 10.79 -5.70 -8.48
CA PHE A 115 10.88 -7.16 -8.56
C PHE A 115 10.64 -7.66 -9.98
N PRO A 116 11.33 -8.76 -10.41
CA PRO A 116 11.12 -9.35 -11.72
C PRO A 116 9.67 -9.77 -11.97
N ILE A 117 9.21 -9.65 -13.22
CA ILE A 117 7.81 -9.92 -13.60
C ILE A 117 7.35 -11.34 -13.26
N ARG A 118 8.27 -12.30 -13.21
CA ARG A 118 8.01 -13.71 -12.80
C ARG A 118 7.50 -13.83 -11.36
N ASN A 119 7.81 -12.87 -10.48
CA ASN A 119 7.34 -12.86 -9.09
C ASN A 119 5.83 -12.60 -8.98
N PHE A 120 5.18 -12.12 -10.05
CA PHE A 120 3.76 -11.79 -10.12
C PHE A 120 2.94 -12.88 -10.84
N SER A 121 3.26 -14.16 -10.61
CA SER A 121 2.59 -15.30 -11.23
C SER A 121 1.25 -15.64 -10.59
N LYS A 122 1.10 -15.42 -9.27
CA LYS A 122 -0.13 -15.72 -8.51
C LYS A 122 -1.17 -14.63 -8.73
N VAL A 123 -2.25 -14.96 -9.46
CA VAL A 123 -3.30 -14.01 -9.83
C VAL A 123 -4.68 -14.59 -9.54
N TYR A 124 -5.49 -13.85 -8.82
CA TYR A 124 -6.88 -14.18 -8.49
C TYR A 124 -7.83 -13.22 -9.20
N PHE A 125 -8.92 -13.73 -9.75
CA PHE A 125 -9.93 -12.93 -10.42
C PHE A 125 -11.23 -12.87 -9.63
N LYS A 126 -11.64 -11.66 -9.22
CA LYS A 126 -12.95 -11.43 -8.58
C LYS A 126 -14.05 -11.28 -9.64
N ARG A 127 -15.25 -11.81 -9.33
CA ARG A 127 -16.44 -11.78 -10.21
C ARG A 127 -17.55 -10.86 -9.73
N ASN A 128 -17.30 -10.00 -8.76
CA ASN A 128 -18.35 -9.12 -8.22
C ASN A 128 -18.91 -8.21 -9.29
N ARG A 129 -20.23 -7.92 -9.24
CA ARG A 129 -20.88 -6.92 -10.11
C ARG A 129 -20.18 -5.57 -9.92
N ILE A 130 -19.73 -4.97 -11.03
CA ILE A 130 -19.21 -3.61 -11.01
C ILE A 130 -20.40 -2.69 -10.82
N LYS A 131 -20.54 -2.08 -9.65
CA LYS A 131 -21.47 -0.97 -9.46
C LYS A 131 -20.90 0.25 -10.19
N LYS A 132 -21.73 0.98 -10.97
CA LYS A 132 -21.34 2.28 -11.52
C LYS A 132 -20.88 3.16 -10.36
N THR A 133 -19.63 3.56 -10.35
CA THR A 133 -19.07 4.41 -9.30
C THR A 133 -18.24 5.52 -9.94
N ASN A 134 -18.22 6.69 -9.30
CA ASN A 134 -17.35 7.82 -9.69
C ASN A 134 -15.90 7.64 -9.19
N ARG A 135 -15.48 6.42 -8.88
CA ARG A 135 -14.12 6.14 -8.38
C ARG A 135 -13.11 6.32 -9.51
N LYS A 136 -12.03 7.05 -9.24
CA LYS A 136 -10.97 7.36 -10.21
C LYS A 136 -10.11 6.14 -10.58
N ASN A 137 -10.10 5.07 -9.78
CA ASN A 137 -9.31 3.84 -10.01
C ASN A 137 -10.16 2.78 -10.73
N THR A 138 -10.78 3.17 -11.83
CA THR A 138 -11.55 2.29 -12.71
C THR A 138 -10.90 2.26 -14.09
N GLU A 139 -11.20 1.23 -14.87
CA GLU A 139 -10.74 1.08 -16.26
C GLU A 139 -9.21 1.07 -16.39
N GLU A 140 -8.63 1.98 -17.18
CA GLU A 140 -7.20 2.00 -17.52
C GLU A 140 -6.27 2.29 -16.33
N LYS A 141 -6.74 3.00 -15.31
CA LYS A 141 -5.96 3.32 -14.10
C LYS A 141 -6.08 2.27 -12.99
N TYR A 142 -6.79 1.18 -13.24
CA TYR A 142 -6.94 0.10 -12.27
C TYR A 142 -5.89 -0.98 -12.49
N TYR A 143 -5.01 -1.16 -11.52
CA TYR A 143 -3.95 -2.18 -11.50
C TYR A 143 -4.21 -3.29 -10.46
N GLY A 144 -5.44 -3.39 -9.95
CA GLY A 144 -5.81 -4.39 -8.96
C GLY A 144 -5.23 -4.13 -7.57
N VAL A 145 -5.38 -5.13 -6.72
CA VAL A 145 -4.80 -5.14 -5.37
C VAL A 145 -3.58 -6.03 -5.38
N LEU A 146 -2.44 -5.51 -4.93
CA LEU A 146 -1.23 -6.29 -4.70
C LEU A 146 -1.16 -6.69 -3.23
N LYS A 147 -0.94 -7.97 -2.97
CA LYS A 147 -0.64 -8.52 -1.66
C LYS A 147 0.84 -8.89 -1.61
N ILE A 148 1.55 -8.32 -0.66
CA ILE A 148 2.90 -8.71 -0.27
C ILE A 148 2.75 -9.77 0.82
N LYS A 149 3.48 -10.87 0.72
CA LYS A 149 3.46 -11.96 1.68
C LYS A 149 4.88 -12.41 1.98
N ILE A 150 5.23 -12.49 3.26
CA ILE A 150 6.54 -12.91 3.70
C ILE A 150 6.47 -14.36 4.17
N ARG A 151 7.34 -15.21 3.64
CA ARG A 151 7.39 -16.62 4.01
C ARG A 151 7.99 -16.79 5.40
N ARG A 152 7.47 -17.75 6.19
CA ARG A 152 7.99 -18.13 7.53
C ARG A 152 8.13 -16.92 8.46
N SER A 153 7.11 -16.10 8.59
CA SER A 153 7.17 -14.80 9.27
C SER A 153 6.14 -14.63 10.39
N SER A 154 5.71 -15.71 11.02
CA SER A 154 4.80 -15.65 12.17
C SER A 154 5.38 -14.82 13.34
N ASP A 155 6.68 -14.98 13.61
CA ASP A 155 7.35 -14.20 14.65
C ASP A 155 7.38 -12.69 14.34
N LEU A 156 7.49 -12.33 13.06
CA LEU A 156 7.39 -10.92 12.66
C LEU A 156 5.99 -10.36 12.93
N VAL A 157 4.92 -11.13 12.69
CA VAL A 157 3.55 -10.72 13.03
C VAL A 157 3.44 -10.43 14.53
N ARG A 158 3.97 -11.31 15.39
CA ARG A 158 3.95 -11.15 16.85
C ARG A 158 4.77 -9.96 17.32
N ARG A 159 5.97 -9.76 16.74
CA ARG A 159 6.79 -8.57 17.01
C ARG A 159 6.08 -7.28 16.65
N ILE A 160 5.46 -7.22 15.46
CA ILE A 160 4.72 -6.02 15.03
C ILE A 160 3.55 -5.76 15.99
N LYS A 161 2.84 -6.80 16.40
CA LYS A 161 1.77 -6.66 17.40
C LYS A 161 2.31 -6.05 18.69
N SER A 162 3.38 -6.62 19.27
CA SER A 162 3.98 -6.10 20.51
C SER A 162 4.45 -4.65 20.36
N TRP A 163 5.05 -4.27 19.24
CA TRP A 163 5.43 -2.89 18.97
C TRP A 163 4.23 -1.97 18.86
N SER A 164 3.15 -2.42 18.23
CA SER A 164 1.90 -1.64 18.14
C SER A 164 1.29 -1.43 19.52
N ASP A 165 1.18 -2.51 20.32
CA ASP A 165 0.64 -2.45 21.67
C ASP A 165 1.44 -1.45 22.52
N ARG A 166 2.78 -1.47 22.43
CA ARG A 166 3.66 -0.55 23.13
C ARG A 166 3.48 0.91 22.70
N ILE A 167 3.30 1.16 21.41
CA ILE A 167 3.00 2.51 20.89
C ILE A 167 1.69 3.03 21.52
N PHE A 168 0.65 2.20 21.57
CA PHE A 168 -0.64 2.60 22.16
C PHE A 168 -0.54 2.87 23.65
N GLU A 169 0.21 2.07 24.41
CA GLU A 169 0.48 2.33 25.83
C GLU A 169 1.13 3.70 26.04
N GLU A 170 2.11 4.08 25.21
CA GLU A 170 2.79 5.37 25.35
C GLU A 170 1.92 6.55 24.91
N VAL A 171 1.09 6.39 23.88
CA VAL A 171 0.18 7.45 23.41
C VAL A 171 -0.99 7.68 24.37
N SER A 172 -1.35 6.68 25.19
CA SER A 172 -2.48 6.72 26.11
C SER A 172 -2.12 7.28 27.51
N LYS A 173 -0.85 7.61 27.75
CA LYS A 173 -0.38 8.30 28.98
C LYS A 173 -0.64 9.78 28.92
#